data_7f7807434a11b2ad9f4fca498ee9234a
#
_entry.id   7f7807434a11b2ad9f4fca498ee9234a
#
_cell.length_a   1.000
_cell.length_b   1.000
_cell.length_c   1.000
_cell.angle_alpha   90.00
_cell.angle_beta   90.00
_cell.angle_gamma   90.00
#
_symmetry.space_group_name_H-M   'P 1'
#
loop_
_entity.id
_entity.type
_entity.pdbx_description
1 polymer ?
#
loop_
_entity_poly.entity_id
_entity_poly.type
_entity_poly.pdbx_seq_one_letter_code
_entity_poly.pdbx_strand_id
1 'polypeptide(L)'
;MSVRRVAADTLSKILDGGAYSNLALKEAARGMCERDVRFLYALVYTSLEHLYYIDFCLEKLTSRQKRVVRSILRTGAAQIIYMNTPAHAAVSASVELCRECGKGASAKLVNAVLRRLAQEPLQPLPTDPVERLCMEFSCPEWIVRLWADAYGLDFTRELLTAPALGMQLRAQYPTDTEQLIRALGQPFALGRHDPNCVIPEKGFDVENHPLFVSGGMCVQSEGAMMIVRALGDMRGKRVLDACAAPGGKSAYLYSLTRGDVDLTCFEPHPHRKALMDSAFGRLSVKAKTLEHNANEFDSEFEHAFDAVLLDVPCSGLGLIAEKIDIRFNKDGEDISTLIQLQRDILDCCFGYVKACGVLVYSTCTINPDENCGRVKDFLSGHSEFVLELERQLFPNVDGTDGFYYARMRYVPHGA
;
A
#
# COMPACT_ATOMS: atom_id res chain seq x y z
N MET A 1 -1.23 -31.22 1.50
CA MET A 1 -1.75 -30.27 0.49
C MET A 1 -0.54 -29.77 -0.31
N SER A 2 -0.59 -29.81 -1.66
CA SER A 2 0.55 -29.34 -2.46
C SER A 2 0.68 -27.82 -2.40
N VAL A 3 1.91 -27.29 -2.51
CA VAL A 3 2.15 -25.82 -2.52
C VAL A 3 1.38 -25.13 -3.66
N ARG A 4 1.25 -25.82 -4.80
CA ARG A 4 0.46 -25.33 -5.95
C ARG A 4 -1.04 -25.21 -5.62
N ARG A 5 -1.54 -26.11 -4.79
CA ARG A 5 -2.91 -26.02 -4.26
C ARG A 5 -3.10 -24.76 -3.42
N VAL A 6 -2.19 -24.56 -2.49
CA VAL A 6 -2.22 -23.36 -1.63
C VAL A 6 -2.10 -22.10 -2.47
N ALA A 7 -1.23 -22.07 -3.48
CA ALA A 7 -1.09 -20.94 -4.39
C ALA A 7 -2.38 -20.62 -5.17
N ALA A 8 -3.04 -21.63 -5.75
CA ALA A 8 -4.28 -21.45 -6.48
C ALA A 8 -5.44 -20.99 -5.58
N ASP A 9 -5.52 -21.52 -4.37
CA ASP A 9 -6.53 -21.11 -3.36
C ASP A 9 -6.25 -19.67 -2.88
N THR A 10 -4.99 -19.30 -2.65
CA THR A 10 -4.60 -17.94 -2.26
C THR A 10 -4.87 -16.93 -3.37
N LEU A 11 -4.53 -17.24 -4.61
CA LEU A 11 -4.85 -16.41 -5.78
C LEU A 11 -6.36 -16.16 -5.89
N SER A 12 -7.16 -17.18 -5.64
CA SER A 12 -8.63 -17.08 -5.63
C SER A 12 -9.15 -16.20 -4.49
N LYS A 13 -8.55 -16.28 -3.27
CA LYS A 13 -8.90 -15.43 -2.14
C LYS A 13 -8.61 -13.96 -2.46
N ILE A 14 -7.50 -13.67 -3.12
CA ILE A 14 -7.12 -12.30 -3.51
C ILE A 14 -8.07 -11.76 -4.59
N LEU A 15 -8.23 -12.48 -5.71
CA LEU A 15 -8.93 -11.97 -6.89
C LEU A 15 -10.46 -12.02 -6.80
N ASP A 16 -11.01 -12.99 -6.09
CA ASP A 16 -12.46 -13.19 -5.99
C ASP A 16 -12.99 -12.88 -4.58
N GLY A 17 -12.11 -12.75 -3.59
CA GLY A 17 -12.46 -12.49 -2.19
C GLY A 17 -11.96 -11.16 -1.66
N GLY A 18 -11.24 -10.37 -2.46
CA GLY A 18 -10.73 -9.05 -2.08
C GLY A 18 -9.69 -9.08 -0.94
N ALA A 19 -9.05 -10.23 -0.70
CA ALA A 19 -8.04 -10.34 0.35
C ALA A 19 -6.77 -9.57 -0.02
N TYR A 20 -6.13 -8.93 0.96
CA TYR A 20 -4.81 -8.32 0.78
C TYR A 20 -3.76 -9.40 0.53
N SER A 21 -2.98 -9.24 -0.55
CA SER A 21 -2.04 -10.26 -1.03
C SER A 21 -1.00 -10.64 0.01
N ASN A 22 -0.42 -9.67 0.70
CA ASN A 22 0.58 -9.87 1.74
C ASN A 22 0.02 -10.65 2.95
N LEU A 23 -1.20 -10.36 3.39
CA LEU A 23 -1.84 -11.03 4.51
C LEU A 23 -2.26 -12.45 4.14
N ALA A 24 -2.84 -12.63 2.95
CA ALA A 24 -3.26 -13.93 2.44
C ALA A 24 -2.05 -14.87 2.26
N LEU A 25 -0.93 -14.36 1.74
CA LEU A 25 0.30 -15.14 1.58
C LEU A 25 0.93 -15.49 2.93
N LYS A 26 0.99 -14.52 3.87
CA LYS A 26 1.52 -14.77 5.21
C LYS A 26 0.71 -15.86 5.96
N GLU A 27 -0.61 -15.81 5.86
CA GLU A 27 -1.49 -16.85 6.41
C GLU A 27 -1.23 -18.22 5.75
N ALA A 28 -1.18 -18.23 4.42
CA ALA A 28 -0.99 -19.44 3.62
C ALA A 28 0.36 -20.11 3.84
N ALA A 29 1.40 -19.35 4.15
CA ALA A 29 2.77 -19.83 4.36
C ALA A 29 3.00 -20.48 5.74
N ARG A 30 2.05 -20.35 6.68
CA ARG A 30 2.22 -20.88 8.05
C ARG A 30 2.52 -22.37 8.06
N GLY A 31 3.61 -22.75 8.70
CA GLY A 31 4.02 -24.15 8.83
C GLY A 31 4.68 -24.77 7.60
N MET A 32 4.94 -23.98 6.54
CA MET A 32 5.67 -24.42 5.37
C MET A 32 7.19 -24.33 5.59
N CYS A 33 7.96 -25.18 4.90
CA CYS A 33 9.41 -25.02 4.82
C CYS A 33 9.77 -23.81 3.91
N GLU A 34 10.94 -23.24 4.12
CA GLU A 34 11.41 -22.02 3.44
C GLU A 34 11.37 -22.11 1.91
N ARG A 35 11.74 -23.28 1.35
CA ARG A 35 11.68 -23.53 -0.10
C ARG A 35 10.26 -23.41 -0.63
N ASP A 36 9.28 -23.97 0.09
CA ASP A 36 7.88 -23.98 -0.32
C ASP A 36 7.27 -22.60 -0.16
N VAL A 37 7.65 -21.86 0.89
CA VAL A 37 7.27 -20.44 1.06
C VAL A 37 7.75 -19.61 -0.13
N ARG A 38 9.04 -19.71 -0.49
CA ARG A 38 9.59 -18.98 -1.64
C ARG A 38 8.85 -19.30 -2.94
N PHE A 39 8.54 -20.57 -3.17
CA PHE A 39 7.80 -20.98 -4.37
C PHE A 39 6.34 -20.48 -4.35
N LEU A 40 5.67 -20.55 -3.20
CA LEU A 40 4.32 -20.01 -3.02
C LEU A 40 4.25 -18.52 -3.39
N TYR A 41 5.13 -17.72 -2.80
CA TYR A 41 5.20 -16.27 -3.05
C TYR A 41 5.50 -15.99 -4.53
N ALA A 42 6.52 -16.63 -5.09
CA ALA A 42 6.87 -16.47 -6.49
C ALA A 42 5.69 -16.79 -7.42
N LEU A 43 5.01 -17.92 -7.19
CA LEU A 43 3.89 -18.34 -8.05
C LEU A 43 2.68 -17.40 -7.96
N VAL A 44 2.32 -16.95 -6.76
CA VAL A 44 1.16 -16.06 -6.58
C VAL A 44 1.48 -14.66 -7.15
N TYR A 45 2.64 -14.07 -6.81
CA TYR A 45 3.00 -12.75 -7.33
C TYR A 45 3.19 -12.76 -8.85
N THR A 46 3.89 -13.73 -9.43
CA THR A 46 4.00 -13.85 -10.89
C THR A 46 2.63 -13.97 -11.57
N SER A 47 1.69 -14.71 -10.94
CA SER A 47 0.33 -14.83 -11.47
C SER A 47 -0.46 -13.52 -11.40
N LEU A 48 -0.24 -12.70 -10.38
CA LEU A 48 -0.87 -11.37 -10.24
C LEU A 48 -0.23 -10.34 -11.16
N GLU A 49 1.10 -10.30 -11.21
CA GLU A 49 1.87 -9.36 -12.05
C GLU A 49 1.55 -9.50 -13.55
N HIS A 50 1.22 -10.70 -13.97
CA HIS A 50 0.94 -11.00 -15.38
C HIS A 50 -0.50 -11.49 -15.62
N LEU A 51 -1.42 -11.19 -14.71
CA LEU A 51 -2.79 -11.71 -14.71
C LEU A 51 -3.53 -11.46 -16.02
N TYR A 52 -3.50 -10.22 -16.51
CA TYR A 52 -4.26 -9.83 -17.70
C TYR A 52 -3.71 -10.48 -18.97
N TYR A 53 -2.40 -10.54 -19.11
CA TYR A 53 -1.79 -11.21 -20.24
C TYR A 53 -1.98 -12.73 -20.19
N ILE A 54 -1.91 -13.33 -19.01
CA ILE A 54 -2.24 -14.74 -18.80
C ILE A 54 -3.69 -15.02 -19.21
N ASP A 55 -4.64 -14.23 -18.74
CA ASP A 55 -6.04 -14.38 -19.09
C ASP A 55 -6.27 -14.18 -20.60
N PHE A 56 -5.66 -13.17 -21.20
CA PHE A 56 -5.71 -12.92 -22.65
C PHE A 56 -5.22 -14.13 -23.46
N CYS A 57 -4.13 -14.76 -23.08
CA CYS A 57 -3.65 -15.98 -23.72
C CYS A 57 -4.60 -17.18 -23.52
N LEU A 58 -5.15 -17.31 -22.29
CA LEU A 58 -6.06 -18.42 -21.97
C LEU A 58 -7.42 -18.29 -22.68
N GLU A 59 -7.95 -17.09 -22.84
CA GLU A 59 -9.24 -16.84 -23.51
C GLU A 59 -9.22 -17.21 -24.99
N LYS A 60 -8.07 -17.19 -25.64
CA LYS A 60 -7.91 -17.70 -27.02
C LYS A 60 -8.00 -19.22 -27.12
N LEU A 61 -7.74 -19.92 -26.01
CA LEU A 61 -7.64 -21.39 -25.97
C LEU A 61 -8.87 -22.05 -25.34
N THR A 62 -9.62 -21.35 -24.51
CA THR A 62 -10.79 -21.90 -23.82
C THR A 62 -11.79 -20.82 -23.43
N SER A 63 -13.07 -21.17 -23.34
CA SER A 63 -14.08 -20.31 -22.72
C SER A 63 -13.79 -20.09 -21.24
N ARG A 64 -14.39 -19.03 -20.65
CA ARG A 64 -14.25 -18.69 -19.24
C ARG A 64 -14.61 -19.86 -18.33
N GLN A 65 -13.68 -20.27 -17.48
CA GLN A 65 -13.83 -21.37 -16.56
C GLN A 65 -14.33 -20.91 -15.17
N LYS A 66 -14.87 -21.87 -14.39
CA LYS A 66 -15.25 -21.64 -13.00
C LYS A 66 -14.01 -21.32 -12.15
N ARG A 67 -14.21 -20.59 -11.07
CA ARG A 67 -13.19 -20.02 -10.14
C ARG A 67 -11.97 -20.95 -9.92
N VAL A 68 -12.19 -22.15 -9.41
CA VAL A 68 -11.09 -23.08 -9.08
C VAL A 68 -10.29 -23.49 -10.32
N VAL A 69 -10.95 -23.87 -11.42
CA VAL A 69 -10.28 -24.29 -12.66
C VAL A 69 -9.54 -23.11 -13.30
N ARG A 70 -10.12 -21.91 -13.21
CA ARG A 70 -9.49 -20.68 -13.69
C ARG A 70 -8.18 -20.38 -12.93
N SER A 71 -8.17 -20.49 -11.59
CA SER A 71 -6.95 -20.30 -10.80
C SER A 71 -5.90 -21.36 -11.09
N ILE A 72 -6.30 -22.62 -11.34
CA ILE A 72 -5.37 -23.68 -11.78
C ILE A 72 -4.76 -23.36 -13.14
N LEU A 73 -5.55 -22.87 -14.11
CA LEU A 73 -5.06 -22.48 -15.43
C LEU A 73 -4.12 -21.28 -15.33
N ARG A 74 -4.46 -20.25 -14.54
CA ARG A 74 -3.63 -19.06 -14.32
C ARG A 74 -2.27 -19.41 -13.71
N THR A 75 -2.26 -20.20 -12.64
CA THR A 75 -0.99 -20.64 -12.00
C THR A 75 -0.20 -21.59 -12.87
N GLY A 76 -0.85 -22.42 -13.68
CA GLY A 76 -0.20 -23.26 -14.69
C GLY A 76 0.44 -22.46 -15.81
N ALA A 77 -0.28 -21.47 -16.34
CA ALA A 77 0.21 -20.54 -17.37
C ALA A 77 1.37 -19.68 -16.86
N ALA A 78 1.27 -19.13 -15.64
CA ALA A 78 2.37 -18.39 -15.02
C ALA A 78 3.67 -19.20 -14.94
N GLN A 79 3.58 -20.47 -14.58
CA GLN A 79 4.75 -21.36 -14.54
C GLN A 79 5.36 -21.61 -15.93
N ILE A 80 4.52 -21.74 -16.97
CA ILE A 80 4.97 -21.99 -18.34
C ILE A 80 5.60 -20.75 -18.96
N ILE A 81 4.93 -19.59 -18.83
CA ILE A 81 5.32 -18.36 -19.55
C ILE A 81 6.46 -17.63 -18.83
N TYR A 82 6.41 -17.53 -17.49
CA TYR A 82 7.26 -16.60 -16.73
C TYR A 82 8.23 -17.24 -15.75
N MET A 83 7.95 -18.48 -15.27
CA MET A 83 8.77 -19.08 -14.20
C MET A 83 9.80 -20.10 -14.70
N ASN A 84 10.03 -20.20 -16.00
CA ASN A 84 10.94 -21.16 -16.62
C ASN A 84 10.71 -22.63 -16.16
N THR A 85 9.50 -22.96 -15.73
CA THR A 85 9.15 -24.33 -15.37
C THR A 85 9.01 -25.17 -16.64
N PRO A 86 9.65 -26.35 -16.74
CA PRO A 86 9.46 -27.20 -17.89
C PRO A 86 7.97 -27.46 -18.15
N ALA A 87 7.51 -27.23 -19.38
CA ALA A 87 6.08 -27.25 -19.73
C ALA A 87 5.40 -28.57 -19.31
N HIS A 88 6.08 -29.70 -19.53
CA HIS A 88 5.53 -31.00 -19.12
C HIS A 88 5.30 -31.11 -17.61
N ALA A 89 6.19 -30.52 -16.79
CA ALA A 89 6.09 -30.53 -15.33
C ALA A 89 4.95 -29.62 -14.86
N ALA A 90 4.82 -28.41 -15.43
CA ALA A 90 3.72 -27.47 -15.12
C ALA A 90 2.36 -28.06 -15.48
N VAL A 91 2.25 -28.67 -16.69
CA VAL A 91 1.01 -29.34 -17.14
C VAL A 91 0.63 -30.50 -16.23
N SER A 92 1.59 -31.42 -15.96
CA SER A 92 1.34 -32.59 -15.10
C SER A 92 0.88 -32.17 -13.70
N ALA A 93 1.57 -31.21 -13.08
CA ALA A 93 1.22 -30.69 -11.76
C ALA A 93 -0.18 -30.02 -11.74
N SER A 94 -0.54 -29.29 -12.80
CA SER A 94 -1.85 -28.63 -12.91
C SER A 94 -3.00 -29.65 -13.08
N VAL A 95 -2.76 -30.73 -13.83
CA VAL A 95 -3.71 -31.84 -13.98
C VAL A 95 -3.92 -32.57 -12.66
N GLU A 96 -2.86 -32.81 -11.91
CA GLU A 96 -2.94 -33.42 -10.59
C GLU A 96 -3.67 -32.51 -9.60
N LEU A 97 -3.38 -31.20 -9.65
CA LEU A 97 -4.08 -30.19 -8.85
C LEU A 97 -5.60 -30.20 -9.11
N CYS A 98 -6.06 -30.43 -10.35
CA CYS A 98 -7.48 -30.62 -10.63
C CYS A 98 -8.10 -31.76 -9.83
N ARG A 99 -7.36 -32.88 -9.69
CA ARG A 99 -7.82 -34.04 -8.92
C ARG A 99 -7.83 -33.72 -7.42
N GLU A 100 -6.78 -33.13 -6.90
CA GLU A 100 -6.70 -32.67 -5.51
C GLU A 100 -7.84 -31.71 -5.11
N CYS A 101 -8.27 -30.86 -6.06
CA CYS A 101 -9.37 -29.90 -5.86
C CYS A 101 -10.76 -30.49 -6.10
N GLY A 102 -10.89 -31.80 -6.32
CA GLY A 102 -12.17 -32.42 -6.67
C GLY A 102 -12.74 -31.98 -8.04
N LYS A 103 -11.88 -31.49 -8.94
CA LYS A 103 -12.20 -31.05 -10.29
C LYS A 103 -11.68 -32.00 -11.37
N GLY A 104 -11.59 -33.28 -11.08
CA GLY A 104 -11.06 -34.31 -11.97
C GLY A 104 -11.70 -34.34 -13.36
N ALA A 105 -12.99 -34.01 -13.48
CA ALA A 105 -13.67 -33.87 -14.78
C ALA A 105 -13.02 -32.79 -15.67
N SER A 106 -12.41 -31.74 -15.09
CA SER A 106 -11.74 -30.66 -15.83
C SER A 106 -10.26 -30.98 -16.17
N ALA A 107 -9.71 -32.11 -15.69
CA ALA A 107 -8.30 -32.46 -15.89
C ALA A 107 -7.93 -32.58 -17.37
N LYS A 108 -8.81 -33.13 -18.21
CA LYS A 108 -8.57 -33.23 -19.67
C LYS A 108 -8.52 -31.85 -20.31
N LEU A 109 -9.41 -30.93 -19.92
CA LEU A 109 -9.42 -29.54 -20.40
C LEU A 109 -8.13 -28.82 -20.01
N VAL A 110 -7.75 -28.85 -18.71
CA VAL A 110 -6.52 -28.20 -18.22
C VAL A 110 -5.28 -28.72 -18.93
N ASN A 111 -5.19 -30.05 -19.15
CA ASN A 111 -4.10 -30.64 -19.92
C ASN A 111 -4.06 -30.12 -21.35
N ALA A 112 -5.20 -30.08 -22.06
CA ALA A 112 -5.26 -29.62 -23.44
C ALA A 112 -4.88 -28.13 -23.58
N VAL A 113 -5.47 -27.28 -22.70
CA VAL A 113 -5.22 -25.84 -22.73
C VAL A 113 -3.76 -25.50 -22.43
N LEU A 114 -3.17 -26.04 -21.35
CA LEU A 114 -1.80 -25.73 -20.98
C LEU A 114 -0.76 -26.34 -21.94
N ARG A 115 -1.02 -27.51 -22.54
CA ARG A 115 -0.15 -28.04 -23.60
C ARG A 115 -0.15 -27.15 -24.83
N ARG A 116 -1.34 -26.69 -25.23
CA ARG A 116 -1.51 -25.82 -26.38
C ARG A 116 -0.82 -24.47 -26.13
N LEU A 117 -0.98 -23.88 -24.94
CA LEU A 117 -0.29 -22.66 -24.51
C LEU A 117 1.25 -22.80 -24.60
N ALA A 118 1.77 -23.98 -24.24
CA ALA A 118 3.22 -24.24 -24.27
C ALA A 118 3.79 -24.47 -25.69
N GLN A 119 2.95 -24.81 -26.67
CA GLN A 119 3.35 -25.15 -28.04
C GLN A 119 3.10 -24.01 -29.03
N GLU A 120 2.08 -23.20 -28.81
CA GLU A 120 1.73 -22.09 -29.71
C GLU A 120 2.57 -20.83 -29.37
N PRO A 121 2.84 -19.99 -30.39
CA PRO A 121 3.44 -18.67 -30.14
C PRO A 121 2.57 -17.86 -29.18
N LEU A 122 3.20 -17.13 -28.27
CA LEU A 122 2.50 -16.21 -27.39
C LEU A 122 1.80 -15.13 -28.19
N GLN A 123 0.64 -14.71 -27.73
CA GLN A 123 -0.13 -13.67 -28.39
C GLN A 123 0.62 -12.33 -28.39
N PRO A 124 0.67 -11.58 -29.50
CA PRO A 124 1.25 -10.25 -29.50
C PRO A 124 0.44 -9.33 -28.59
N LEU A 125 1.13 -8.42 -27.91
CA LEU A 125 0.47 -7.36 -27.14
C LEU A 125 -0.36 -6.45 -28.06
N PRO A 126 -1.43 -5.85 -27.53
CA PRO A 126 -2.24 -4.87 -28.29
C PRO A 126 -1.38 -3.73 -28.87
N THR A 127 -1.84 -3.15 -29.98
CA THR A 127 -1.18 -1.99 -30.60
C THR A 127 -1.60 -0.68 -29.96
N ASP A 128 -2.81 -0.61 -29.39
CA ASP A 128 -3.24 0.56 -28.61
C ASP A 128 -2.34 0.73 -27.36
N PRO A 129 -1.79 1.93 -27.14
CA PRO A 129 -0.82 2.14 -26.07
C PRO A 129 -1.39 1.91 -24.66
N VAL A 130 -2.67 2.27 -24.43
CA VAL A 130 -3.33 2.09 -23.13
C VAL A 130 -3.61 0.61 -22.88
N GLU A 131 -4.22 -0.08 -23.84
CA GLU A 131 -4.47 -1.52 -23.75
C GLU A 131 -3.17 -2.31 -23.57
N ARG A 132 -2.10 -1.87 -24.25
CA ARG A 132 -0.78 -2.48 -24.11
C ARG A 132 -0.24 -2.35 -22.68
N LEU A 133 -0.32 -1.17 -22.06
CA LEU A 133 0.07 -0.97 -20.67
C LEU A 133 -0.78 -1.81 -19.71
N CYS A 134 -2.09 -1.87 -19.95
CA CYS A 134 -2.98 -2.71 -19.15
C CYS A 134 -2.54 -4.19 -19.16
N MET A 135 -2.24 -4.71 -20.35
CA MET A 135 -1.83 -6.11 -20.52
C MET A 135 -0.43 -6.38 -19.96
N GLU A 136 0.53 -5.50 -20.25
CA GLU A 136 1.94 -5.64 -19.85
C GLU A 136 2.11 -5.62 -18.34
N PHE A 137 1.36 -4.76 -17.65
CA PHE A 137 1.50 -4.55 -16.19
C PHE A 137 0.32 -5.08 -15.38
N SER A 138 -0.64 -5.76 -15.99
CA SER A 138 -1.88 -6.21 -15.32
C SER A 138 -2.53 -5.08 -14.51
N CYS A 139 -2.64 -3.90 -15.14
CA CYS A 139 -3.20 -2.72 -14.53
C CYS A 139 -4.56 -2.40 -15.17
N PRO A 140 -5.63 -2.14 -14.39
CA PRO A 140 -6.93 -1.77 -14.92
C PRO A 140 -6.87 -0.53 -15.79
N GLU A 141 -7.67 -0.51 -16.86
CA GLU A 141 -7.70 0.59 -17.84
C GLU A 141 -7.99 1.94 -17.18
N TRP A 142 -8.88 1.99 -16.19
CA TRP A 142 -9.20 3.22 -15.50
C TRP A 142 -7.99 3.83 -14.76
N ILE A 143 -7.10 3.02 -14.19
CA ILE A 143 -5.85 3.50 -13.55
C ILE A 143 -4.89 4.02 -14.61
N VAL A 144 -4.69 3.25 -15.69
CA VAL A 144 -3.79 3.64 -16.78
C VAL A 144 -4.25 4.95 -17.42
N ARG A 145 -5.56 5.11 -17.68
CA ARG A 145 -6.12 6.37 -18.21
C ARG A 145 -5.98 7.51 -17.22
N LEU A 146 -6.33 7.32 -15.95
CA LEU A 146 -6.18 8.33 -14.90
C LEU A 146 -4.76 8.92 -14.89
N TRP A 147 -3.75 8.06 -14.95
CA TRP A 147 -2.36 8.52 -14.95
C TRP A 147 -1.90 9.06 -16.30
N ALA A 148 -2.35 8.46 -17.40
CA ALA A 148 -2.01 8.95 -18.74
C ALA A 148 -2.59 10.35 -19.01
N ASP A 149 -3.80 10.62 -18.55
CA ASP A 149 -4.45 11.92 -18.66
C ASP A 149 -3.76 12.99 -17.79
N ALA A 150 -3.30 12.59 -16.59
CA ALA A 150 -2.65 13.50 -15.66
C ALA A 150 -1.16 13.75 -15.96
N TYR A 151 -0.42 12.74 -16.40
CA TYR A 151 1.04 12.74 -16.47
C TYR A 151 1.61 12.31 -17.83
N GLY A 152 0.78 11.83 -18.76
CA GLY A 152 1.20 11.29 -20.05
C GLY A 152 1.56 9.80 -20.00
N LEU A 153 1.52 9.16 -21.16
CA LEU A 153 1.72 7.70 -21.30
C LEU A 153 3.12 7.23 -20.92
N ASP A 154 4.16 8.00 -21.28
CA ASP A 154 5.55 7.61 -20.97
C ASP A 154 5.79 7.62 -19.47
N PHE A 155 5.33 8.66 -18.78
CA PHE A 155 5.42 8.74 -17.33
C PHE A 155 4.59 7.64 -16.64
N THR A 156 3.41 7.33 -17.17
CA THR A 156 2.58 6.21 -16.70
C THR A 156 3.32 4.87 -16.79
N ARG A 157 4.04 4.64 -17.90
CA ARG A 157 4.89 3.46 -18.05
C ARG A 157 5.99 3.42 -17.00
N GLU A 158 6.66 4.53 -16.76
CA GLU A 158 7.70 4.62 -15.74
C GLU A 158 7.16 4.34 -14.34
N LEU A 159 5.98 4.87 -13.99
CA LEU A 159 5.30 4.56 -12.72
C LEU A 159 5.01 3.05 -12.57
N LEU A 160 4.52 2.42 -13.64
CA LEU A 160 4.18 0.99 -13.63
C LEU A 160 5.43 0.08 -13.59
N THR A 161 6.57 0.58 -14.03
CA THR A 161 7.87 -0.14 -13.99
C THR A 161 8.67 0.14 -12.72
N ALA A 162 8.24 1.10 -11.90
CA ALA A 162 8.94 1.41 -10.65
C ALA A 162 9.02 0.16 -9.75
N PRO A 163 10.21 -0.18 -9.26
CA PRO A 163 10.36 -1.37 -8.42
C PRO A 163 9.75 -1.16 -7.04
N ALA A 164 9.29 -2.23 -6.43
CA ALA A 164 8.99 -2.24 -5.00
C ALA A 164 10.25 -1.90 -4.18
N LEU A 165 10.09 -1.04 -3.19
CA LEU A 165 11.24 -0.46 -2.45
C LEU A 165 11.82 -1.40 -1.40
N GLY A 166 11.08 -2.42 -1.03
CA GLY A 166 11.45 -3.31 0.05
C GLY A 166 11.23 -2.70 1.45
N MET A 167 11.73 -3.41 2.46
CA MET A 167 11.51 -3.03 3.84
C MET A 167 12.28 -1.76 4.21
N GLN A 168 11.58 -0.80 4.82
CA GLN A 168 12.17 0.42 5.38
C GLN A 168 11.88 0.47 6.87
N LEU A 169 12.90 0.80 7.64
CA LEU A 169 12.89 0.78 9.10
C LEU A 169 13.19 2.17 9.65
N ARG A 170 12.72 2.42 10.85
CA ARG A 170 13.16 3.55 11.68
C ARG A 170 13.28 3.16 13.13
N ALA A 171 14.13 3.86 13.85
CA ALA A 171 14.19 3.75 15.30
C ALA A 171 12.94 4.34 15.96
N GLN A 172 12.55 3.78 17.09
CA GLN A 172 11.49 4.30 17.94
C GLN A 172 12.08 4.76 19.26
N TYR A 173 11.78 5.99 19.66
CA TYR A 173 12.25 6.54 20.94
C TYR A 173 11.88 5.63 22.14
N PRO A 174 12.80 5.35 23.07
CA PRO A 174 14.10 6.03 23.27
C PRO A 174 15.27 5.54 22.40
N THR A 175 15.11 4.53 21.58
CA THR A 175 16.15 4.08 20.63
C THR A 175 16.36 5.16 19.56
N ASP A 176 17.61 5.44 19.23
CA ASP A 176 17.99 6.32 18.13
C ASP A 176 18.43 5.54 16.87
N THR A 177 18.62 6.26 15.76
CA THR A 177 18.99 5.66 14.48
C THR A 177 20.37 4.98 14.52
N GLU A 178 21.33 5.51 15.28
CA GLU A 178 22.65 4.88 15.42
C GLU A 178 22.59 3.57 16.20
N GLN A 179 21.75 3.52 17.24
CA GLN A 179 21.51 2.28 18.00
C GLN A 179 20.81 1.24 17.12
N LEU A 180 19.82 1.66 16.30
CA LEU A 180 19.19 0.79 15.33
C LEU A 180 20.21 0.22 14.35
N ILE A 181 21.04 1.06 13.73
CA ILE A 181 22.07 0.64 12.78
C ILE A 181 23.04 -0.36 13.41
N ARG A 182 23.52 -0.09 14.61
CA ARG A 182 24.41 -1.01 15.32
C ARG A 182 23.76 -2.36 15.62
N ALA A 183 22.45 -2.34 15.90
CA ALA A 183 21.71 -3.56 16.23
C ALA A 183 21.33 -4.41 15.00
N LEU A 184 21.29 -3.83 13.79
CA LEU A 184 20.96 -4.59 12.57
C LEU A 184 21.96 -5.72 12.29
N GLY A 185 23.25 -5.52 12.57
CA GLY A 185 24.27 -6.54 12.38
C GLY A 185 24.49 -7.01 10.94
N GLN A 186 23.95 -6.27 9.95
CA GLN A 186 24.05 -6.57 8.53
C GLN A 186 24.15 -5.26 7.72
N PRO A 187 24.54 -5.34 6.43
CA PRO A 187 24.57 -4.17 5.55
C PRO A 187 23.20 -3.51 5.41
N PHE A 188 23.21 -2.20 5.23
CA PHE A 188 22.04 -1.36 5.06
C PHE A 188 22.35 -0.17 4.13
N ALA A 189 21.29 0.47 3.65
CA ALA A 189 21.34 1.80 3.05
C ALA A 189 20.53 2.79 3.91
N LEU A 190 20.83 4.08 3.78
CA LEU A 190 19.98 5.13 4.34
C LEU A 190 18.97 5.60 3.31
N GLY A 191 17.82 6.08 3.78
CA GLY A 191 16.85 6.75 2.94
C GLY A 191 17.43 8.00 2.27
N ARG A 192 16.77 8.46 1.21
CA ARG A 192 17.22 9.63 0.43
C ARG A 192 16.73 10.93 1.02
N HIS A 193 15.59 10.92 1.70
CA HIS A 193 14.85 12.12 2.11
C HIS A 193 14.73 12.25 3.63
N ASP A 194 14.72 11.14 4.35
CA ASP A 194 14.67 11.13 5.81
C ASP A 194 15.90 10.44 6.41
N PRO A 195 16.71 11.14 7.20
CA PRO A 195 17.94 10.58 7.79
C PRO A 195 17.66 9.45 8.81
N ASN A 196 16.41 9.30 9.25
CA ASN A 196 16.02 8.21 10.15
C ASN A 196 15.53 6.96 9.40
N CYS A 197 15.44 7.01 8.06
CA CYS A 197 15.08 5.86 7.26
C CYS A 197 16.29 4.96 7.06
N VAL A 198 16.16 3.69 7.47
CA VAL A 198 17.19 2.66 7.34
C VAL A 198 16.63 1.50 6.52
N ILE A 199 17.33 1.11 5.46
CA ILE A 199 16.91 0.09 4.51
C ILE A 199 17.85 -1.11 4.66
N PRO A 200 17.43 -2.19 5.34
CA PRO A 200 18.26 -3.38 5.50
C PRO A 200 18.37 -4.16 4.19
N GLU A 201 19.39 -4.99 4.07
CA GLU A 201 19.46 -5.93 2.95
C GLU A 201 18.25 -6.89 2.91
N LYS A 202 17.99 -7.45 1.73
CA LYS A 202 16.90 -8.42 1.52
C LYS A 202 17.05 -9.62 2.46
N GLY A 203 15.91 -10.10 2.97
CA GLY A 203 15.86 -11.26 3.86
C GLY A 203 15.97 -10.91 5.36
N PHE A 204 15.93 -9.63 5.73
CA PHE A 204 15.91 -9.24 7.13
C PHE A 204 14.62 -9.70 7.84
N ASP A 205 14.78 -10.50 8.89
CA ASP A 205 13.65 -10.98 9.72
C ASP A 205 13.33 -9.95 10.81
N VAL A 206 12.49 -8.99 10.48
CA VAL A 206 12.13 -7.91 11.39
C VAL A 206 11.28 -8.41 12.56
N GLU A 207 10.39 -9.37 12.35
CA GLU A 207 9.41 -9.79 13.37
C GLU A 207 10.06 -10.48 14.56
N ASN A 208 11.16 -11.20 14.34
CA ASN A 208 11.92 -11.86 15.38
C ASN A 208 13.11 -11.03 15.92
N HIS A 209 13.33 -9.84 15.36
CA HIS A 209 14.44 -9.00 15.80
C HIS A 209 14.18 -8.41 17.21
N PRO A 210 15.15 -8.48 18.17
CA PRO A 210 14.96 -8.03 19.55
C PRO A 210 14.47 -6.59 19.66
N LEU A 211 14.99 -5.66 18.86
CA LEU A 211 14.52 -4.26 18.86
C LEU A 211 13.08 -4.11 18.36
N PHE A 212 12.62 -4.94 17.46
CA PHE A 212 11.22 -4.90 17.01
C PHE A 212 10.30 -5.41 18.10
N VAL A 213 10.65 -6.54 18.71
CA VAL A 213 9.89 -7.15 19.80
C VAL A 213 9.81 -6.20 21.01
N SER A 214 10.91 -5.54 21.36
CA SER A 214 10.97 -4.57 22.48
C SER A 214 10.37 -3.19 22.15
N GLY A 215 9.96 -2.95 20.90
CA GLY A 215 9.40 -1.66 20.48
C GLY A 215 10.42 -0.57 20.14
N GLY A 216 11.72 -0.89 20.12
CA GLY A 216 12.79 0.08 19.74
C GLY A 216 12.91 0.33 18.23
N MET A 217 12.11 -0.35 17.41
CA MET A 217 12.14 -0.24 15.96
C MET A 217 10.74 -0.39 15.35
N CYS A 218 10.50 0.33 14.24
CA CYS A 218 9.29 0.24 13.42
C CYS A 218 9.61 -0.01 11.95
N VAL A 219 8.71 -0.71 11.25
CA VAL A 219 8.63 -0.70 9.79
C VAL A 219 7.77 0.50 9.38
N GLN A 220 8.34 1.38 8.57
CA GLN A 220 7.63 2.55 8.04
C GLN A 220 8.32 3.06 6.78
N SER A 221 7.53 3.35 5.74
CA SER A 221 8.06 3.90 4.49
C SER A 221 8.58 5.32 4.67
N GLU A 222 9.61 5.67 3.91
CA GLU A 222 10.24 6.99 3.94
C GLU A 222 9.24 8.09 3.57
N GLY A 223 8.37 7.85 2.56
CA GLY A 223 7.32 8.80 2.20
C GLY A 223 6.37 9.12 3.37
N ALA A 224 6.00 8.10 4.16
CA ALA A 224 5.20 8.31 5.37
C ALA A 224 5.96 9.09 6.47
N MET A 225 7.30 8.94 6.57
CA MET A 225 8.13 9.74 7.49
C MET A 225 8.16 11.21 7.08
N MET A 226 8.28 11.50 5.78
CA MET A 226 8.31 12.87 5.23
C MET A 226 7.02 13.63 5.56
N ILE A 227 5.86 12.97 5.55
CA ILE A 227 4.58 13.56 5.96
C ILE A 227 4.65 14.06 7.40
N VAL A 228 5.19 13.27 8.31
CA VAL A 228 5.33 13.66 9.72
C VAL A 228 6.27 14.85 9.87
N ARG A 229 7.36 14.89 9.12
CA ARG A 229 8.28 16.03 9.12
C ARG A 229 7.66 17.32 8.59
N ALA A 230 6.65 17.22 7.73
CA ALA A 230 5.92 18.39 7.26
C ALA A 230 5.18 19.14 8.38
N LEU A 231 4.88 18.48 9.52
CA LEU A 231 4.33 19.15 10.70
C LEU A 231 5.30 20.21 11.28
N GLY A 232 6.63 20.01 11.14
CA GLY A 232 7.66 20.83 11.75
C GLY A 232 7.99 20.42 13.19
N ASP A 233 8.55 21.31 13.99
CA ASP A 233 8.86 21.03 15.41
C ASP A 233 7.60 21.09 16.28
N MET A 234 7.22 19.95 16.80
CA MET A 234 6.02 19.78 17.63
C MET A 234 6.34 19.50 19.11
N ARG A 235 7.56 19.76 19.59
CA ARG A 235 7.90 19.59 21.00
C ARG A 235 7.10 20.55 21.88
N GLY A 236 6.50 20.00 22.93
CA GLY A 236 5.62 20.74 23.86
C GLY A 236 4.28 21.18 23.25
N LYS A 237 3.92 20.70 22.06
CA LYS A 237 2.71 21.08 21.33
C LYS A 237 1.60 20.05 21.48
N ARG A 238 0.36 20.50 21.28
CA ARG A 238 -0.81 19.64 21.17
C ARG A 238 -1.05 19.30 19.72
N VAL A 239 -1.04 18.01 19.38
CA VAL A 239 -1.20 17.53 17.99
C VAL A 239 -2.34 16.53 17.91
N LEU A 240 -3.19 16.70 16.91
CA LEU A 240 -4.21 15.74 16.51
C LEU A 240 -3.74 14.98 15.25
N ASP A 241 -3.78 13.65 15.31
CA ASP A 241 -3.78 12.79 14.13
C ASP A 241 -5.21 12.26 13.95
N ALA A 242 -5.97 12.84 13.02
CA ALA A 242 -7.40 12.59 12.90
C ALA A 242 -7.75 11.32 12.10
N CYS A 243 -6.75 10.68 11.46
CA CYS A 243 -6.91 9.42 10.72
C CYS A 243 -5.78 8.45 11.10
N ALA A 244 -5.56 8.25 12.40
CA ALA A 244 -4.29 7.77 12.95
C ALA A 244 -3.97 6.29 12.69
N ALA A 245 -4.96 5.39 12.63
CA ALA A 245 -4.68 3.96 12.57
C ALA A 245 -3.96 3.53 11.27
N PRO A 246 -2.96 2.68 11.37
CA PRO A 246 -2.56 1.87 12.53
C PRO A 246 -1.55 2.53 13.49
N GLY A 247 -1.31 3.85 13.41
CA GLY A 247 -0.52 4.61 14.37
C GLY A 247 0.94 4.87 14.01
N GLY A 248 1.37 4.49 12.81
CA GLY A 248 2.78 4.62 12.39
C GLY A 248 3.27 6.07 12.35
N LYS A 249 2.46 7.01 11.79
CA LYS A 249 2.80 8.44 11.70
C LYS A 249 2.83 9.09 13.08
N SER A 250 1.82 8.84 13.90
CA SER A 250 1.75 9.27 15.30
C SER A 250 2.93 8.76 16.13
N ALA A 251 3.33 7.50 15.97
CA ALA A 251 4.48 6.94 16.66
C ALA A 251 5.80 7.58 16.20
N TYR A 252 5.92 7.96 14.92
CA TYR A 252 7.09 8.68 14.42
C TYR A 252 7.14 10.10 14.95
N LEU A 253 6.01 10.80 15.01
CA LEU A 253 5.93 12.12 15.65
C LEU A 253 6.39 12.07 17.11
N TYR A 254 5.92 11.07 17.86
CA TYR A 254 6.34 10.83 19.24
C TYR A 254 7.86 10.60 19.35
N SER A 255 8.47 9.89 18.40
CA SER A 255 9.92 9.73 18.33
C SER A 255 10.67 11.02 18.03
N LEU A 256 10.21 11.81 17.05
CA LEU A 256 10.84 13.09 16.67
C LEU A 256 10.82 14.11 17.80
N THR A 257 9.75 14.13 18.59
CA THR A 257 9.60 15.00 19.75
C THR A 257 10.24 14.44 21.02
N ARG A 258 10.81 13.23 20.98
CA ARG A 258 11.34 12.49 22.14
C ARG A 258 10.31 12.32 23.26
N GLY A 259 9.05 12.12 22.87
CA GLY A 259 7.94 11.98 23.80
C GLY A 259 7.37 13.28 24.36
N ASP A 260 7.95 14.43 23.98
CA ASP A 260 7.48 15.75 24.41
C ASP A 260 6.42 16.28 23.42
N VAL A 261 5.23 15.69 23.44
CA VAL A 261 4.06 16.07 22.63
C VAL A 261 2.78 15.62 23.32
N ASP A 262 1.76 16.47 23.34
CA ASP A 262 0.40 16.10 23.75
C ASP A 262 -0.35 15.58 22.50
N LEU A 263 -0.40 14.26 22.34
CA LEU A 263 -0.86 13.59 21.15
C LEU A 263 -2.27 13.02 21.35
N THR A 264 -3.20 13.44 20.49
CA THR A 264 -4.53 12.87 20.36
C THR A 264 -4.67 12.17 19.02
N CYS A 265 -5.29 10.99 18.99
CA CYS A 265 -5.45 10.15 17.81
C CYS A 265 -6.91 9.72 17.64
N PHE A 266 -7.50 9.95 16.47
CA PHE A 266 -8.84 9.48 16.12
C PHE A 266 -8.78 8.23 15.23
N GLU A 267 -9.68 7.29 15.47
CA GLU A 267 -9.99 6.16 14.61
C GLU A 267 -11.42 5.69 14.87
N PRO A 268 -12.33 5.77 13.89
CA PRO A 268 -13.74 5.44 14.08
C PRO A 268 -14.01 3.94 14.24
N HIS A 269 -13.10 3.06 13.78
CA HIS A 269 -13.34 1.62 13.80
C HIS A 269 -12.71 0.97 15.03
N PRO A 270 -13.49 0.37 15.96
CA PRO A 270 -12.98 -0.25 17.20
C PRO A 270 -11.85 -1.24 16.97
N HIS A 271 -11.96 -2.07 15.92
CA HIS A 271 -10.94 -3.05 15.60
C HIS A 271 -9.59 -2.38 15.21
N ARG A 272 -9.63 -1.34 14.38
CA ARG A 272 -8.41 -0.62 13.95
C ARG A 272 -7.82 0.19 15.11
N LYS A 273 -8.69 0.78 15.96
CA LYS A 273 -8.28 1.45 17.19
C LYS A 273 -7.55 0.47 18.12
N ALA A 274 -8.09 -0.74 18.33
CA ALA A 274 -7.43 -1.76 19.16
C ALA A 274 -6.04 -2.17 18.62
N LEU A 275 -5.88 -2.26 17.29
CA LEU A 275 -4.57 -2.49 16.66
C LEU A 275 -3.61 -1.32 16.91
N MET A 276 -4.08 -0.08 16.81
CA MET A 276 -3.29 1.13 17.12
C MET A 276 -2.87 1.16 18.59
N ASP A 277 -3.79 0.91 19.53
CA ASP A 277 -3.51 0.86 20.97
C ASP A 277 -2.46 -0.21 21.28
N SER A 278 -2.57 -1.40 20.68
CA SER A 278 -1.58 -2.47 20.82
C SER A 278 -0.20 -2.05 20.27
N ALA A 279 -0.17 -1.37 19.11
CA ALA A 279 1.07 -0.85 18.55
C ALA A 279 1.70 0.22 19.46
N PHE A 280 0.90 1.15 19.98
CA PHE A 280 1.38 2.17 20.92
C PHE A 280 1.90 1.58 22.22
N GLY A 281 1.22 0.53 22.74
CA GLY A 281 1.72 -0.23 23.90
C GLY A 281 3.12 -0.82 23.66
N ARG A 282 3.32 -1.49 22.53
CA ARG A 282 4.62 -2.05 22.14
C ARG A 282 5.69 -0.98 21.96
N LEU A 283 5.33 0.14 21.32
CA LEU A 283 6.23 1.25 20.98
C LEU A 283 6.44 2.26 22.11
N SER A 284 5.80 2.06 23.26
CA SER A 284 5.81 2.98 24.41
C SER A 284 5.36 4.40 24.05
N VAL A 285 4.43 4.54 23.10
CA VAL A 285 3.83 5.82 22.70
C VAL A 285 2.73 6.19 23.69
N LYS A 286 2.78 7.41 24.21
CA LYS A 286 1.73 7.98 25.03
C LYS A 286 0.86 8.89 24.17
N ALA A 287 -0.39 8.51 23.98
CA ALA A 287 -1.38 9.26 23.23
C ALA A 287 -2.79 9.05 23.79
N LYS A 288 -3.65 10.06 23.68
CA LYS A 288 -5.10 9.93 23.90
C LYS A 288 -5.70 9.35 22.63
N THR A 289 -6.17 8.12 22.66
CA THR A 289 -6.79 7.46 21.50
C THR A 289 -8.31 7.48 21.66
N LEU A 290 -9.03 7.97 20.66
CA LEU A 290 -10.48 8.11 20.68
C LEU A 290 -11.12 7.36 19.52
N GLU A 291 -12.24 6.71 19.81
CA GLU A 291 -13.14 6.20 18.79
C GLU A 291 -13.99 7.39 18.29
N HIS A 292 -13.48 8.06 17.28
CA HIS A 292 -14.07 9.29 16.75
C HIS A 292 -13.91 9.33 15.23
N ASN A 293 -14.95 9.82 14.54
CA ASN A 293 -14.96 9.94 13.10
C ASN A 293 -14.50 11.34 12.69
N ALA A 294 -13.45 11.43 11.88
CA ALA A 294 -12.84 12.69 11.49
C ALA A 294 -13.76 13.62 10.65
N ASN A 295 -14.85 13.10 10.09
CA ASN A 295 -15.86 13.90 9.38
C ASN A 295 -17.06 14.31 10.28
N GLU A 296 -16.98 14.09 11.59
CA GLU A 296 -17.96 14.51 12.58
C GLU A 296 -17.32 15.55 13.50
N PHE A 297 -17.83 16.80 13.46
CA PHE A 297 -17.27 17.89 14.26
C PHE A 297 -17.62 17.73 15.75
N ASP A 298 -16.60 17.86 16.60
CA ASP A 298 -16.76 17.87 18.05
C ASP A 298 -16.23 19.21 18.61
N SER A 299 -17.11 20.00 19.20
CA SER A 299 -16.81 21.32 19.75
C SER A 299 -15.80 21.28 20.92
N GLU A 300 -15.59 20.12 21.58
CA GLU A 300 -14.52 19.97 22.59
C GLU A 300 -13.12 20.24 22.01
N PHE A 301 -12.95 20.00 20.71
CA PHE A 301 -11.66 20.13 20.03
C PHE A 301 -11.53 21.41 19.21
N GLU A 302 -12.55 22.28 19.17
CA GLU A 302 -12.51 23.52 18.41
C GLU A 302 -11.30 24.38 18.82
N HIS A 303 -10.48 24.74 17.82
CA HIS A 303 -9.24 25.50 18.00
C HIS A 303 -8.31 24.96 19.12
N ALA A 304 -8.27 23.64 19.32
CA ALA A 304 -7.56 23.03 20.44
C ALA A 304 -6.12 22.62 20.14
N PHE A 305 -5.74 22.49 18.87
CA PHE A 305 -4.46 21.88 18.48
C PHE A 305 -3.53 22.86 17.77
N ASP A 306 -2.24 22.78 18.11
CA ASP A 306 -1.17 23.52 17.42
C ASP A 306 -0.90 22.95 16.03
N ALA A 307 -1.19 21.65 15.83
CA ALA A 307 -1.15 21.01 14.53
C ALA A 307 -2.22 19.91 14.42
N VAL A 308 -2.77 19.76 13.20
CA VAL A 308 -3.69 18.67 12.83
C VAL A 308 -3.09 17.94 11.63
N LEU A 309 -2.94 16.62 11.76
CA LEU A 309 -2.52 15.73 10.69
C LEU A 309 -3.74 14.99 10.14
N LEU A 310 -3.94 15.07 8.85
CA LEU A 310 -4.98 14.38 8.09
C LEU A 310 -4.32 13.43 7.08
N ASP A 311 -4.00 12.21 7.52
CA ASP A 311 -3.59 11.14 6.61
C ASP A 311 -4.84 10.41 6.14
N VAL A 312 -5.56 11.03 5.21
CA VAL A 312 -6.94 10.65 4.89
C VAL A 312 -7.06 9.31 4.17
N PRO A 313 -8.19 8.61 4.32
CA PRO A 313 -8.52 7.47 3.47
C PRO A 313 -8.45 7.86 1.99
N CYS A 314 -7.72 7.08 1.17
CA CYS A 314 -7.49 7.37 -0.23
C CYS A 314 -7.46 6.09 -1.07
N SER A 315 -7.34 6.24 -2.39
CA SER A 315 -7.25 5.10 -3.32
C SER A 315 -6.03 4.20 -3.09
N GLY A 316 -4.94 4.74 -2.54
CA GLY A 316 -3.71 4.00 -2.28
C GLY A 316 -2.88 3.72 -3.54
N LEU A 317 -3.18 4.37 -4.67
CA LEU A 317 -2.52 4.09 -5.95
C LEU A 317 -1.01 4.38 -5.94
N GLY A 318 -0.51 5.13 -4.98
CA GLY A 318 0.92 5.35 -4.78
C GLY A 318 1.68 4.14 -4.23
N LEU A 319 0.96 3.13 -3.72
CA LEU A 319 1.51 1.91 -3.15
C LEU A 319 1.40 0.69 -4.07
N ILE A 320 1.05 0.90 -5.34
CA ILE A 320 0.71 -0.18 -6.28
C ILE A 320 1.89 -1.13 -6.58
N ALA A 321 3.13 -0.65 -6.43
CA ALA A 321 4.34 -1.46 -6.57
C ALA A 321 4.54 -2.40 -5.38
N GLU A 322 4.18 -1.95 -4.16
CA GLU A 322 4.29 -2.74 -2.92
C GLU A 322 3.06 -3.62 -2.68
N LYS A 323 1.88 -3.17 -3.12
CA LYS A 323 0.58 -3.80 -2.88
C LYS A 323 -0.13 -4.02 -4.20
N ILE A 324 0.26 -5.06 -4.90
CA ILE A 324 -0.25 -5.38 -6.25
C ILE A 324 -1.77 -5.61 -6.27
N ASP A 325 -2.35 -6.06 -5.16
CA ASP A 325 -3.79 -6.29 -5.02
C ASP A 325 -4.65 -5.02 -5.13
N ILE A 326 -4.08 -3.83 -4.93
CA ILE A 326 -4.78 -2.55 -5.18
C ILE A 326 -5.31 -2.49 -6.61
N ARG A 327 -4.59 -3.06 -7.60
CA ARG A 327 -4.99 -3.12 -9.00
C ARG A 327 -6.31 -3.87 -9.22
N PHE A 328 -6.66 -4.80 -8.32
CA PHE A 328 -7.77 -5.73 -8.50
C PHE A 328 -8.93 -5.50 -7.52
N ASN A 329 -8.69 -4.73 -6.44
CA ASN A 329 -9.63 -4.53 -5.33
C ASN A 329 -10.27 -3.13 -5.33
N LYS A 330 -10.04 -2.33 -6.35
CA LYS A 330 -10.58 -0.97 -6.50
C LYS A 330 -11.24 -0.82 -7.85
N ASP A 331 -12.26 0.02 -7.92
CA ASP A 331 -12.84 0.50 -9.17
C ASP A 331 -12.90 2.03 -9.22
N GLY A 332 -13.28 2.58 -10.36
CA GLY A 332 -13.33 4.04 -10.53
C GLY A 332 -14.45 4.72 -9.72
N GLU A 333 -15.51 4.00 -9.34
CA GLU A 333 -16.62 4.53 -8.55
C GLU A 333 -16.21 4.73 -7.08
N ASP A 334 -15.33 3.87 -6.57
CA ASP A 334 -14.74 4.02 -5.22
C ASP A 334 -14.01 5.36 -5.06
N ILE A 335 -13.39 5.89 -6.12
CA ILE A 335 -12.63 7.15 -6.09
C ILE A 335 -13.52 8.34 -5.76
N SER A 336 -14.71 8.45 -6.37
CA SER A 336 -15.63 9.56 -6.11
C SER A 336 -16.09 9.62 -4.65
N THR A 337 -16.35 8.45 -4.07
CA THR A 337 -16.73 8.33 -2.65
C THR A 337 -15.57 8.75 -1.74
N LEU A 338 -14.34 8.35 -2.07
CA LEU A 338 -13.15 8.75 -1.31
C LEU A 338 -12.90 10.26 -1.38
N ILE A 339 -13.04 10.85 -2.56
CA ILE A 339 -12.89 12.30 -2.76
C ILE A 339 -13.91 13.09 -1.90
N GLN A 340 -15.17 12.63 -1.85
CA GLN A 340 -16.16 13.27 -0.99
C GLN A 340 -15.81 13.12 0.50
N LEU A 341 -15.42 11.93 0.94
CA LEU A 341 -14.99 11.70 2.32
C LEU A 341 -13.78 12.58 2.70
N GLN A 342 -12.80 12.72 1.80
CA GLN A 342 -11.64 13.59 2.01
C GLN A 342 -12.04 15.05 2.18
N ARG A 343 -13.05 15.54 1.42
CA ARG A 343 -13.62 16.87 1.58
C ARG A 343 -14.26 17.01 2.95
N ASP A 344 -15.14 16.08 3.32
CA ASP A 344 -15.87 16.12 4.59
C ASP A 344 -14.91 16.12 5.79
N ILE A 345 -13.81 15.37 5.71
CA ILE A 345 -12.75 15.36 6.74
C ILE A 345 -12.01 16.70 6.81
N LEU A 346 -11.64 17.28 5.67
CA LEU A 346 -11.01 18.61 5.63
C LEU A 346 -11.94 19.68 6.21
N ASP A 347 -13.20 19.72 5.76
CA ASP A 347 -14.22 20.70 6.18
C ASP A 347 -14.63 20.55 7.65
N CYS A 348 -14.36 19.41 8.26
CA CYS A 348 -14.56 19.18 9.68
C CYS A 348 -13.32 19.57 10.50
N CYS A 349 -12.15 19.02 10.12
CA CYS A 349 -10.96 19.07 10.96
C CYS A 349 -10.22 20.41 10.93
N PHE A 350 -10.43 21.28 9.93
CA PHE A 350 -9.81 22.60 9.91
C PHE A 350 -10.16 23.44 11.14
N GLY A 351 -11.40 23.31 11.65
CA GLY A 351 -11.88 23.98 12.84
C GLY A 351 -11.16 23.61 14.14
N TYR A 352 -10.38 22.51 14.13
CA TYR A 352 -9.60 22.09 15.30
C TYR A 352 -8.25 22.79 15.40
N VAL A 353 -7.82 23.48 14.34
CA VAL A 353 -6.51 24.16 14.29
C VAL A 353 -6.58 25.48 15.05
N LYS A 354 -5.64 25.71 15.98
CA LYS A 354 -5.45 27.01 16.67
C LYS A 354 -5.01 28.08 15.70
N ALA A 355 -5.22 29.35 16.07
CA ALA A 355 -4.61 30.48 15.39
C ALA A 355 -3.09 30.29 15.28
N CYS A 356 -2.54 30.54 14.10
CA CYS A 356 -1.13 30.28 13.73
C CYS A 356 -0.70 28.81 13.77
N GLY A 357 -1.64 27.88 13.99
CA GLY A 357 -1.40 26.44 13.90
C GLY A 357 -1.26 25.95 12.45
N VAL A 358 -0.96 24.67 12.30
CA VAL A 358 -0.78 24.05 10.98
C VAL A 358 -1.75 22.90 10.76
N LEU A 359 -2.23 22.79 9.53
CA LEU A 359 -2.98 21.66 9.00
C LEU A 359 -2.12 20.96 7.98
N VAL A 360 -1.85 19.67 8.17
CA VAL A 360 -1.15 18.84 7.19
C VAL A 360 -2.14 17.84 6.62
N TYR A 361 -2.40 17.95 5.33
CA TYR A 361 -3.18 17.00 4.55
C TYR A 361 -2.25 16.04 3.82
N SER A 362 -2.54 14.74 3.83
CA SER A 362 -1.72 13.74 3.14
C SER A 362 -2.53 12.55 2.64
N THR A 363 -2.00 11.91 1.58
CA THR A 363 -2.53 10.68 1.00
C THR A 363 -1.39 9.75 0.58
N CYS A 364 -1.66 8.46 0.44
CA CYS A 364 -0.76 7.50 -0.19
C CYS A 364 -1.18 7.21 -1.65
N THR A 365 -1.58 8.24 -2.38
CA THR A 365 -1.97 8.12 -3.79
C THR A 365 -1.23 9.14 -4.66
N ILE A 366 -1.23 8.88 -5.97
CA ILE A 366 -0.74 9.82 -7.00
C ILE A 366 -1.87 10.32 -7.89
N ASN A 367 -3.11 10.20 -7.45
CA ASN A 367 -4.27 10.76 -8.12
C ASN A 367 -4.40 12.27 -7.83
N PRO A 368 -4.30 13.17 -8.82
CA PRO A 368 -4.38 14.61 -8.61
C PRO A 368 -5.68 15.08 -7.96
N ASP A 369 -6.80 14.39 -8.23
CA ASP A 369 -8.11 14.75 -7.69
C ASP A 369 -8.23 14.49 -6.18
N GLU A 370 -7.50 13.51 -5.67
CA GLU A 370 -7.38 13.24 -4.24
C GLU A 370 -6.31 14.11 -3.55
N ASN A 371 -5.44 14.77 -4.31
CA ASN A 371 -4.25 15.47 -3.85
C ASN A 371 -4.38 17.00 -4.03
N CYS A 372 -3.66 17.58 -4.97
CA CYS A 372 -3.68 19.03 -5.21
C CYS A 372 -5.08 19.55 -5.54
N GLY A 373 -5.95 18.75 -6.15
CA GLY A 373 -7.35 19.10 -6.38
C GLY A 373 -8.09 19.37 -5.08
N ARG A 374 -7.96 18.51 -4.08
CA ARG A 374 -8.61 18.69 -2.75
C ARG A 374 -8.07 19.92 -2.03
N VAL A 375 -6.75 20.09 -2.03
CA VAL A 375 -6.11 21.26 -1.38
C VAL A 375 -6.53 22.58 -2.03
N LYS A 376 -6.60 22.64 -3.36
CA LYS A 376 -7.07 23.82 -4.10
C LYS A 376 -8.53 24.15 -3.78
N ASP A 377 -9.39 23.13 -3.79
CA ASP A 377 -10.81 23.31 -3.46
C ASP A 377 -10.97 23.85 -2.03
N PHE A 378 -10.28 23.26 -1.06
CA PHE A 378 -10.27 23.69 0.32
C PHE A 378 -9.82 25.15 0.46
N LEU A 379 -8.67 25.52 -0.09
CA LEU A 379 -8.13 26.88 -0.03
C LEU A 379 -9.00 27.92 -0.73
N SER A 380 -9.80 27.52 -1.72
CA SER A 380 -10.75 28.42 -2.37
C SER A 380 -11.89 28.85 -1.47
N GLY A 381 -12.27 28.00 -0.51
CA GLY A 381 -13.31 28.27 0.50
C GLY A 381 -12.80 28.84 1.83
N HIS A 382 -11.48 28.72 2.08
CA HIS A 382 -10.85 29.02 3.38
C HIS A 382 -9.65 29.96 3.20
N SER A 383 -9.92 31.25 2.94
CA SER A 383 -8.90 32.27 2.70
C SER A 383 -8.01 32.57 3.91
N GLU A 384 -8.41 32.11 5.09
CA GLU A 384 -7.65 32.14 6.34
C GLU A 384 -6.54 31.07 6.41
N PHE A 385 -6.49 30.13 5.44
CA PHE A 385 -5.41 29.16 5.34
C PHE A 385 -4.44 29.53 4.20
N VAL A 386 -3.15 29.49 4.51
CA VAL A 386 -2.05 29.77 3.56
C VAL A 386 -1.26 28.49 3.32
N LEU A 387 -1.13 28.10 2.06
CA LEU A 387 -0.28 26.96 1.65
C LEU A 387 1.20 27.33 1.86
N GLU A 388 1.90 26.60 2.73
CA GLU A 388 3.34 26.79 3.01
C GLU A 388 4.23 25.79 2.26
N LEU A 389 3.71 24.56 2.07
CA LEU A 389 4.45 23.48 1.44
C LEU A 389 3.46 22.53 0.76
N GLU A 390 3.79 22.12 -0.46
CA GLU A 390 3.08 21.10 -1.21
C GLU A 390 4.08 20.20 -1.91
N ARG A 391 3.87 18.89 -1.83
CA ARG A 391 4.74 17.94 -2.52
C ARG A 391 3.99 16.68 -2.93
N GLN A 392 4.15 16.29 -4.20
CA GLN A 392 3.81 14.96 -4.71
C GLN A 392 5.12 14.16 -4.82
N LEU A 393 5.13 12.96 -4.24
CA LEU A 393 6.21 11.98 -4.38
C LEU A 393 5.81 10.93 -5.40
N PHE A 394 6.73 10.60 -6.31
CA PHE A 394 6.53 9.59 -7.33
C PHE A 394 7.56 8.47 -7.20
N PRO A 395 7.15 7.19 -7.25
CA PRO A 395 8.07 6.06 -7.12
C PRO A 395 9.23 6.07 -8.11
N ASN A 396 8.98 6.45 -9.36
CA ASN A 396 9.98 6.50 -10.44
C ASN A 396 10.95 7.71 -10.34
N VAL A 397 10.57 8.78 -9.66
CA VAL A 397 11.37 10.02 -9.54
C VAL A 397 12.07 10.10 -8.19
N ASP A 398 11.29 9.98 -7.11
CA ASP A 398 11.79 10.20 -5.75
C ASP A 398 12.43 8.95 -5.15
N GLY A 399 12.12 7.75 -5.67
CA GLY A 399 12.57 6.49 -5.09
C GLY A 399 11.95 6.21 -3.72
N THR A 400 10.73 6.71 -3.51
CA THR A 400 9.86 6.41 -2.37
C THR A 400 8.54 5.86 -2.87
N ASP A 401 7.65 5.42 -1.98
CA ASP A 401 6.25 5.20 -2.36
C ASP A 401 5.61 6.50 -2.85
N GLY A 402 4.53 6.39 -3.63
CA GLY A 402 3.76 7.53 -4.09
C GLY A 402 2.94 8.13 -2.95
N PHE A 403 3.36 9.28 -2.44
CA PHE A 403 2.66 10.04 -1.43
C PHE A 403 2.44 11.48 -1.86
N TYR A 404 1.42 12.07 -1.29
CA TYR A 404 1.20 13.50 -1.39
C TYR A 404 1.05 14.09 0.00
N TYR A 405 1.55 15.32 0.20
CA TYR A 405 1.26 16.09 1.39
C TYR A 405 1.29 17.58 1.10
N ALA A 406 0.40 18.30 1.81
CA ALA A 406 0.33 19.75 1.81
C ALA A 406 0.28 20.25 3.26
N ARG A 407 1.10 21.25 3.57
CA ARG A 407 1.08 21.95 4.85
C ARG A 407 0.45 23.31 4.65
N MET A 408 -0.58 23.60 5.39
CA MET A 408 -1.34 24.85 5.38
C MET A 408 -1.29 25.49 6.76
N ARG A 409 -1.09 26.78 6.82
CA ARG A 409 -1.11 27.55 8.07
C ARG A 409 -2.41 28.30 8.23
N TYR A 410 -3.00 28.20 9.38
CA TYR A 410 -4.16 29.02 9.77
C TYR A 410 -3.70 30.43 10.18
N VAL A 411 -4.11 31.45 9.42
CA VAL A 411 -3.83 32.87 9.66
C VAL A 411 -5.17 33.59 9.80
N PRO A 412 -5.69 33.80 11.03
CA PRO A 412 -6.97 34.47 11.22
C PRO A 412 -6.95 35.89 10.64
N HIS A 413 -8.05 36.31 10.04
CA HIS A 413 -8.19 37.67 9.54
C HIS A 413 -8.05 38.68 10.70
N GLY A 414 -7.07 39.57 10.64
CA GLY A 414 -6.84 40.62 11.63
C GLY A 414 -5.75 40.33 12.67
N ALA A 415 -4.93 39.30 12.47
CA ALA A 415 -3.74 39.03 13.29
C ALA A 415 -2.50 39.74 12.74
#